data_d0cb4ee2de8525f93efefb63c472553d
#
_entry.id   d0cb4ee2de8525f93efefb63c472553d
#
_cell.length_a   1.000
_cell.length_b   1.000
_cell.length_c   1.000
_cell.angle_alpha   90.00
_cell.angle_beta   90.00
_cell.angle_gamma   90.00
#
_symmetry.space_group_name_H-M   'P 1'
#
loop_
_entity.id
_entity.type
_entity.pdbx_description
1 polymer ?
#
loop_
_entity_poly.entity_id
_entity_poly.type
_entity_poly.pdbx_seq_one_letter_code
_entity_poly.pdbx_strand_id
1 'polypeptide(L)'
;MNRRQLLKFTALAGVAGAGAGFWALPRGPRPGTTDLADAQRVLAGLVDKVLVSTRGWSPAEVFNHCAQSIEYSMSGYPELKPAWFRGSVGPVAFGLFTARGAMRHPLDEAIPGARPLDAPASQAEALGRLQLAFADFAAYQGELKAHFAYGALSHEDYARAHVMHLYDHLSLIHLA
;
A
#
# COMPACT_ATOMS: atom_id res chain seq x y z
N MET A 1 -0.81 10.71 -42.93
CA MET A 1 -1.16 10.92 -41.52
C MET A 1 0.05 11.53 -40.83
N ASN A 2 -0.08 12.73 -40.22
CA ASN A 2 1.07 13.52 -39.74
C ASN A 2 1.47 13.05 -38.36
N ARG A 3 2.77 12.96 -38.04
CA ARG A 3 3.31 12.53 -36.74
C ARG A 3 2.65 13.20 -35.53
N ARG A 4 2.22 14.45 -35.69
CA ARG A 4 1.48 15.21 -34.63
C ARG A 4 0.06 14.67 -34.37
N GLN A 5 -0.58 14.04 -35.31
CA GLN A 5 -1.89 13.40 -35.13
C GLN A 5 -1.75 12.05 -34.43
N LEU A 6 -0.69 11.30 -34.70
CA LEU A 6 -0.42 10.03 -34.04
C LEU A 6 -0.19 10.21 -32.54
N LEU A 7 0.56 11.26 -32.15
CA LEU A 7 0.80 11.59 -30.73
C LEU A 7 -0.47 12.02 -29.97
N LYS A 8 -1.42 12.64 -30.66
CA LYS A 8 -2.70 13.02 -30.03
C LYS A 8 -3.62 11.81 -29.80
N PHE A 9 -3.59 10.82 -30.69
CA PHE A 9 -4.38 9.59 -30.52
C PHE A 9 -3.80 8.66 -29.46
N THR A 10 -2.47 8.59 -29.31
CA THR A 10 -1.83 7.79 -28.27
C THR A 10 -2.04 8.38 -26.86
N ALA A 11 -2.08 9.72 -26.73
CA ALA A 11 -2.35 10.37 -25.45
C ALA A 11 -3.81 10.17 -24.99
N LEU A 12 -4.78 10.22 -25.92
CA LEU A 12 -6.19 10.01 -25.61
C LEU A 12 -6.51 8.55 -25.26
N ALA A 13 -5.88 7.60 -25.96
CA ALA A 13 -6.05 6.17 -25.68
C ALA A 13 -5.45 5.77 -24.32
N GLY A 14 -4.35 6.40 -23.90
CA GLY A 14 -3.74 6.16 -22.60
C GLY A 14 -4.62 6.60 -21.42
N VAL A 15 -5.30 7.74 -21.54
CA VAL A 15 -6.21 8.26 -20.51
C VAL A 15 -7.51 7.43 -20.45
N ALA A 16 -8.04 7.02 -21.59
CA ALA A 16 -9.23 6.16 -21.63
C ALA A 16 -8.95 4.75 -21.09
N GLY A 17 -7.76 4.18 -21.34
CA GLY A 17 -7.35 2.88 -20.82
C GLY A 17 -7.15 2.89 -19.30
N ALA A 18 -6.57 3.95 -18.75
CA ALA A 18 -6.42 4.11 -17.30
C ALA A 18 -7.78 4.26 -16.58
N GLY A 19 -8.72 5.00 -17.20
CA GLY A 19 -10.07 5.16 -16.66
C GLY A 19 -10.87 3.86 -16.65
N ALA A 20 -10.84 3.10 -17.74
CA ALA A 20 -11.57 1.82 -17.84
C ALA A 20 -10.99 0.76 -16.89
N GLY A 21 -9.66 0.70 -16.74
CA GLY A 21 -9.00 -0.20 -15.79
C GLY A 21 -9.34 0.12 -14.33
N PHE A 22 -9.49 1.39 -14.00
CA PHE A 22 -9.89 1.82 -12.66
C PHE A 22 -11.28 1.30 -12.25
N TRP A 23 -12.28 1.39 -13.15
CA TRP A 23 -13.64 0.92 -12.88
C TRP A 23 -13.76 -0.60 -12.74
N ALA A 24 -12.82 -1.34 -13.32
CA ALA A 24 -12.75 -2.80 -13.23
C ALA A 24 -12.11 -3.31 -11.93
N LEU A 25 -11.48 -2.43 -11.11
CA LEU A 25 -10.91 -2.85 -9.83
C LEU A 25 -12.03 -3.28 -8.87
N PRO A 26 -11.85 -4.40 -8.13
CA PRO A 26 -12.79 -4.79 -7.08
C PRO A 26 -13.04 -3.62 -6.14
N ARG A 27 -14.27 -3.47 -5.69
CA ARG A 27 -14.58 -2.48 -4.66
C ARG A 27 -13.88 -2.90 -3.37
N GLY A 28 -13.13 -1.98 -2.78
CA GLY A 28 -12.48 -2.19 -1.49
C GLY A 28 -13.44 -2.35 -0.32
N PRO A 29 -12.91 -2.49 0.89
CA PRO A 29 -13.70 -2.51 2.10
C PRO A 29 -14.65 -1.31 2.13
N ARG A 30 -15.75 -1.47 2.85
CA ARG A 30 -16.84 -0.47 2.93
C ARG A 30 -16.30 0.93 3.24
N PRO A 31 -16.91 2.01 2.71
CA PRO A 31 -16.59 3.36 3.12
C PRO A 31 -16.61 3.47 4.66
N GLY A 32 -15.52 3.94 5.26
CA GLY A 32 -15.34 4.01 6.72
C GLY A 32 -14.40 2.96 7.33
N THR A 33 -13.91 1.97 6.56
CA THR A 33 -12.95 0.97 7.04
C THR A 33 -11.48 1.33 6.72
N THR A 34 -11.18 2.59 6.49
CA THR A 34 -9.81 3.11 6.29
C THR A 34 -9.26 3.73 7.58
N ASP A 35 -9.77 3.33 8.72
CA ASP A 35 -9.37 3.81 10.04
C ASP A 35 -8.26 2.92 10.61
N LEU A 36 -7.24 3.54 11.20
CA LEU A 36 -6.15 2.84 11.90
C LEU A 36 -6.67 1.91 13.01
N ALA A 37 -7.66 2.35 13.76
CA ALA A 37 -8.25 1.54 14.83
C ALA A 37 -8.93 0.28 14.30
N ASP A 38 -9.55 0.35 13.12
CA ASP A 38 -10.12 -0.82 12.45
C ASP A 38 -9.03 -1.81 12.02
N ALA A 39 -7.95 -1.30 11.42
CA ALA A 39 -6.80 -2.13 11.02
C ALA A 39 -6.18 -2.83 12.24
N GLN A 40 -5.98 -2.10 13.33
CA GLN A 40 -5.44 -2.66 14.59
C GLN A 40 -6.36 -3.75 15.18
N ARG A 41 -7.69 -3.55 15.14
CA ARG A 41 -8.66 -4.58 15.59
C ARG A 41 -8.62 -5.83 14.70
N VAL A 42 -8.51 -5.67 13.39
CA VAL A 42 -8.37 -6.80 12.47
C VAL A 42 -7.09 -7.57 12.77
N LEU A 43 -5.94 -6.89 12.92
CA LEU A 43 -4.68 -7.54 13.25
C LEU A 43 -4.70 -8.24 14.62
N ALA A 44 -5.37 -7.65 15.62
CA ALA A 44 -5.56 -8.29 16.92
C ALA A 44 -6.38 -9.59 16.80
N GLY A 45 -7.36 -9.64 15.90
CA GLY A 45 -8.15 -10.85 15.64
C GLY A 45 -7.37 -11.97 14.91
N LEU A 46 -6.17 -11.69 14.39
CA LEU A 46 -5.31 -12.68 13.74
C LEU A 46 -4.31 -13.35 14.71
N VAL A 47 -4.21 -12.87 15.96
CA VAL A 47 -3.35 -13.48 16.98
C VAL A 47 -3.81 -14.91 17.22
N ASP A 48 -2.85 -15.84 17.36
CA ASP A 48 -3.06 -17.28 17.56
C ASP A 48 -3.82 -17.99 16.43
N LYS A 49 -4.03 -17.33 15.29
CA LYS A 49 -4.61 -17.96 14.09
C LYS A 49 -3.51 -18.53 13.21
N VAL A 50 -3.75 -19.72 12.68
CA VAL A 50 -2.92 -20.29 11.60
C VAL A 50 -3.41 -19.71 10.28
N LEU A 51 -2.53 -18.98 9.61
CA LEU A 51 -2.83 -18.28 8.37
C LEU A 51 -2.08 -18.92 7.21
N VAL A 52 -2.70 -18.91 6.05
CA VAL A 52 -2.12 -19.35 4.78
C VAL A 52 -2.32 -18.30 3.72
N SER A 53 -1.37 -18.19 2.80
CA SER A 53 -1.49 -17.34 1.61
C SER A 53 -1.90 -18.19 0.41
N THR A 54 -2.79 -17.67 -0.43
CA THR A 54 -3.22 -18.37 -1.64
C THR A 54 -2.14 -18.36 -2.74
N ARG A 55 -1.25 -17.38 -2.72
CA ARG A 55 -0.14 -17.20 -3.68
C ARG A 55 0.85 -16.17 -3.19
N GLY A 56 2.03 -16.12 -3.81
CA GLY A 56 3.06 -15.14 -3.54
C GLY A 56 3.68 -15.30 -2.15
N TRP A 57 3.81 -14.23 -1.42
CA TRP A 57 4.42 -14.19 -0.10
C TRP A 57 3.64 -14.95 0.96
N SER A 58 4.35 -15.54 1.90
CA SER A 58 3.78 -16.10 3.12
C SER A 58 3.14 -14.99 3.99
N PRO A 59 2.25 -15.34 4.93
CA PRO A 59 1.69 -14.35 5.86
C PRO A 59 2.75 -13.56 6.63
N ALA A 60 3.85 -14.19 7.04
CA ALA A 60 4.95 -13.53 7.73
C ALA A 60 5.66 -12.49 6.84
N GLU A 61 5.92 -12.81 5.58
CA GLU A 61 6.49 -11.86 4.61
C GLU A 61 5.55 -10.69 4.35
N VAL A 62 4.25 -10.94 4.20
CA VAL A 62 3.23 -9.89 4.04
C VAL A 62 3.21 -8.95 5.25
N PHE A 63 3.20 -9.48 6.47
CA PHE A 63 3.19 -8.64 7.68
C PHE A 63 4.47 -7.82 7.80
N ASN A 64 5.62 -8.40 7.51
CA ASN A 64 6.90 -7.68 7.50
C ASN A 64 6.94 -6.60 6.42
N HIS A 65 6.41 -6.86 5.22
CA HIS A 65 6.31 -5.87 4.15
C HIS A 65 5.42 -4.69 4.54
N CYS A 66 4.25 -4.96 5.10
CA CYS A 66 3.35 -3.90 5.57
C CYS A 66 3.98 -3.09 6.71
N ALA A 67 4.65 -3.74 7.67
CA ALA A 67 5.39 -3.07 8.73
C ALA A 67 6.50 -2.17 8.17
N GLN A 68 7.32 -2.68 7.25
CA GLN A 68 8.38 -1.95 6.57
C GLN A 68 7.85 -0.69 5.86
N SER A 69 6.70 -0.80 5.18
CA SER A 69 6.05 0.35 4.52
C SER A 69 5.67 1.45 5.52
N ILE A 70 5.15 1.06 6.68
CA ILE A 70 4.78 1.99 7.76
C ILE A 70 6.04 2.63 8.37
N GLU A 71 7.04 1.84 8.72
CA GLU A 71 8.30 2.31 9.32
C GLU A 71 9.02 3.30 8.40
N TYR A 72 9.02 3.07 7.08
CA TYR A 72 9.63 3.98 6.11
C TYR A 72 8.86 5.29 5.95
N SER A 73 7.58 5.34 6.24
CA SER A 73 6.85 6.61 6.26
C SER A 73 7.37 7.58 7.31
N MET A 74 7.91 7.06 8.41
CA MET A 74 8.51 7.83 9.52
C MET A 74 10.02 8.04 9.35
N SER A 75 10.74 7.02 8.87
CA SER A 75 12.22 7.04 8.79
C SER A 75 12.77 7.43 7.42
N GLY A 76 12.00 7.27 6.36
CA GLY A 76 12.38 7.51 4.96
C GLY A 76 12.47 6.24 4.13
N TYR A 77 11.93 6.29 2.90
CA TYR A 77 12.03 5.20 1.94
C TYR A 77 13.44 5.15 1.33
N PRO A 78 14.02 3.95 1.18
CA PRO A 78 15.40 3.79 0.69
C PRO A 78 15.58 4.33 -0.74
N GLU A 79 14.58 4.13 -1.60
CA GLU A 79 14.58 4.59 -2.98
C GLU A 79 13.25 5.25 -3.32
N LEU A 80 13.33 6.39 -4.00
CA LEU A 80 12.16 7.16 -4.42
C LEU A 80 12.00 7.09 -5.94
N LYS A 81 10.77 6.92 -6.43
CA LYS A 81 10.46 7.13 -7.84
C LYS A 81 10.84 8.54 -8.27
N PRO A 82 11.13 8.77 -9.56
CA PRO A 82 11.53 10.10 -10.06
C PRO A 82 10.59 11.22 -9.59
N ALA A 83 11.13 12.41 -9.35
CA ALA A 83 10.37 13.54 -8.82
C ALA A 83 9.14 13.89 -9.68
N TRP A 84 9.27 13.82 -11.01
CA TRP A 84 8.14 14.04 -11.91
C TRP A 84 7.00 13.05 -11.69
N PHE A 85 7.31 11.77 -11.41
CA PHE A 85 6.30 10.74 -11.12
C PHE A 85 5.59 11.04 -9.79
N ARG A 86 6.38 11.35 -8.75
CA ARG A 86 5.87 11.68 -7.42
C ARG A 86 5.10 13.02 -7.37
N GLY A 87 5.33 13.91 -8.33
CA GLY A 87 4.63 15.19 -8.46
C GLY A 87 3.44 15.16 -9.43
N SER A 88 3.17 14.04 -10.11
CA SER A 88 2.09 13.95 -11.11
C SER A 88 1.32 12.64 -11.02
N VAL A 89 1.85 11.55 -11.55
CA VAL A 89 1.15 10.24 -11.63
C VAL A 89 0.86 9.69 -10.24
N GLY A 90 1.81 9.78 -9.33
CA GLY A 90 1.68 9.24 -7.97
C GLY A 90 0.50 9.85 -7.19
N PRO A 91 0.41 11.18 -7.05
CA PRO A 91 -0.71 11.84 -6.37
C PRO A 91 -2.08 11.54 -7.02
N VAL A 92 -2.13 11.46 -8.35
CA VAL A 92 -3.37 11.10 -9.08
C VAL A 92 -3.78 9.67 -8.74
N ALA A 93 -2.84 8.72 -8.76
CA ALA A 93 -3.12 7.33 -8.40
C ALA A 93 -3.60 7.21 -6.94
N PHE A 94 -2.94 7.91 -6.01
CA PHE A 94 -3.36 7.94 -4.61
C PHE A 94 -4.76 8.54 -4.44
N GLY A 95 -5.07 9.66 -5.12
CA GLY A 95 -6.41 10.27 -5.10
C GLY A 95 -7.49 9.31 -5.61
N LEU A 96 -7.21 8.54 -6.66
CA LEU A 96 -8.13 7.52 -7.18
C LEU A 96 -8.34 6.37 -6.18
N PHE A 97 -7.29 5.87 -5.52
CA PHE A 97 -7.42 4.85 -4.49
C PHE A 97 -8.21 5.35 -3.29
N THR A 98 -7.94 6.57 -2.84
CA THR A 98 -8.67 7.20 -1.74
C THR A 98 -10.16 7.37 -2.08
N ALA A 99 -10.48 7.88 -3.28
CA ALA A 99 -11.86 8.02 -3.74
C ALA A 99 -12.60 6.68 -3.81
N ARG A 100 -11.88 5.59 -4.08
CA ARG A 100 -12.41 4.24 -4.13
C ARG A 100 -12.48 3.56 -2.77
N GLY A 101 -11.70 4.02 -1.79
CA GLY A 101 -11.52 3.37 -0.50
C GLY A 101 -10.76 2.04 -0.59
N ALA A 102 -9.96 1.83 -1.65
CA ALA A 102 -9.18 0.62 -1.87
C ALA A 102 -7.97 0.87 -2.75
N MET A 103 -6.86 0.25 -2.41
CA MET A 103 -5.64 0.21 -3.20
C MET A 103 -5.57 -1.08 -4.03
N ARG A 104 -4.83 -1.05 -5.11
CA ARG A 104 -4.46 -2.23 -5.90
C ARG A 104 -3.06 -2.05 -6.45
N HIS A 105 -2.19 -3.01 -6.15
CA HIS A 105 -0.80 -3.04 -6.64
C HIS A 105 -0.32 -4.50 -6.73
N PRO A 106 0.85 -4.77 -7.34
CA PRO A 106 1.47 -6.10 -7.26
C PRO A 106 1.73 -6.48 -5.80
N LEU A 107 1.23 -7.67 -5.37
CA LEU A 107 1.25 -8.08 -3.96
C LEU A 107 2.48 -8.91 -3.56
N ASP A 108 3.40 -9.11 -4.50
CA ASP A 108 4.67 -9.84 -4.37
C ASP A 108 5.88 -8.98 -4.80
N GLU A 109 5.71 -7.65 -4.83
CA GLU A 109 6.75 -6.70 -5.21
C GLU A 109 7.27 -5.97 -3.97
N ALA A 110 8.58 -6.03 -3.75
CA ALA A 110 9.24 -5.35 -2.64
C ALA A 110 9.22 -3.82 -2.82
N ILE A 111 9.26 -3.09 -1.72
CA ILE A 111 9.48 -1.64 -1.72
C ILE A 111 10.84 -1.36 -2.38
N PRO A 112 10.95 -0.43 -3.35
CA PRO A 112 12.21 -0.12 -4.01
C PRO A 112 13.34 0.19 -3.03
N GLY A 113 14.48 -0.50 -3.19
CA GLY A 113 15.66 -0.36 -2.34
C GLY A 113 15.50 -0.86 -0.89
N ALA A 114 14.35 -1.44 -0.53
CA ALA A 114 14.15 -1.99 0.80
C ALA A 114 15.06 -3.18 1.09
N ARG A 115 15.38 -3.38 2.37
CA ARG A 115 16.03 -4.61 2.81
C ARG A 115 15.13 -5.81 2.46
N PRO A 116 15.73 -6.97 2.13
CA PRO A 116 14.95 -8.18 1.97
C PRO A 116 14.01 -8.39 3.15
N LEU A 117 12.84 -8.92 2.90
CA LEU A 117 11.94 -9.37 3.95
C LEU A 117 12.66 -10.51 4.64
N ASP A 118 13.20 -10.27 5.85
CA ASP A 118 14.01 -11.25 6.56
C ASP A 118 13.25 -12.57 6.65
N ALA A 119 13.91 -13.64 6.19
CA ALA A 119 13.43 -14.99 6.34
C ALA A 119 13.60 -15.42 7.81
N PRO A 120 12.76 -16.25 8.30
CA PRO A 120 11.40 -15.97 8.70
C PRO A 120 11.34 -15.70 10.18
N ALA A 121 11.11 -14.49 10.54
CA ALA A 121 10.34 -14.29 11.77
C ALA A 121 9.14 -15.24 11.69
N SER A 122 8.78 -15.87 12.77
CA SER A 122 7.53 -16.63 12.83
C SER A 122 6.37 -15.71 12.41
N GLN A 123 5.27 -16.28 11.95
CA GLN A 123 4.08 -15.48 11.65
C GLN A 123 3.68 -14.58 12.83
N ALA A 124 3.81 -15.08 14.06
CA ALA A 124 3.50 -14.34 15.28
C ALA A 124 4.41 -13.12 15.48
N GLU A 125 5.73 -13.28 15.28
CA GLU A 125 6.69 -12.17 15.38
C GLU A 125 6.45 -11.11 14.31
N ALA A 126 6.21 -11.53 13.05
CA ALA A 126 5.89 -10.61 11.96
C ALA A 126 4.57 -9.85 12.20
N LEU A 127 3.55 -10.53 12.71
CA LEU A 127 2.29 -9.90 13.10
C LEU A 127 2.49 -8.90 14.24
N GLY A 128 3.27 -9.25 15.27
CA GLY A 128 3.61 -8.35 16.37
C GLY A 128 4.35 -7.10 15.90
N ARG A 129 5.33 -7.24 14.98
CA ARG A 129 6.01 -6.10 14.36
C ARG A 129 5.04 -5.18 13.63
N LEU A 130 4.11 -5.75 12.87
CA LEU A 130 3.12 -4.96 12.14
C LEU A 130 2.17 -4.21 13.09
N GLN A 131 1.72 -4.87 14.16
CA GLN A 131 0.90 -4.22 15.19
C GLN A 131 1.64 -3.07 15.85
N LEU A 132 2.93 -3.26 16.18
CA LEU A 132 3.78 -2.22 16.74
C LEU A 132 3.96 -1.05 15.75
N ALA A 133 4.25 -1.34 14.48
CA ALA A 133 4.40 -0.30 13.46
C ALA A 133 3.13 0.57 13.33
N PHE A 134 1.93 -0.02 13.38
CA PHE A 134 0.68 0.74 13.40
C PHE A 134 0.52 1.59 14.67
N ALA A 135 0.91 1.06 15.84
CA ALA A 135 0.85 1.81 17.10
C ALA A 135 1.84 2.98 17.11
N ASP A 136 3.07 2.75 16.66
CA ASP A 136 4.12 3.77 16.56
C ASP A 136 3.70 4.88 15.59
N PHE A 137 3.17 4.51 14.42
CA PHE A 137 2.66 5.49 13.45
C PHE A 137 1.51 6.32 14.03
N ALA A 138 0.55 5.69 14.71
CA ALA A 138 -0.56 6.41 15.34
C ALA A 138 -0.11 7.41 16.40
N ALA A 139 0.98 7.11 17.12
CA ALA A 139 1.56 7.97 18.13
C ALA A 139 2.58 8.99 17.58
N TYR A 140 2.99 8.85 16.31
CA TYR A 140 4.07 9.62 15.73
C TYR A 140 3.72 11.08 15.55
N GLN A 141 4.54 11.97 16.12
CA GLN A 141 4.39 13.44 16.02
C GLN A 141 5.52 14.09 15.22
N GLY A 142 6.44 13.30 14.67
CA GLY A 142 7.56 13.80 13.87
C GLY A 142 7.14 14.13 12.43
N GLU A 143 8.12 14.62 11.66
CA GLU A 143 7.95 14.88 10.24
C GLU A 143 7.89 13.57 9.44
N LEU A 144 6.78 13.31 8.77
CA LEU A 144 6.65 12.17 7.86
C LEU A 144 7.48 12.40 6.59
N LYS A 145 8.09 11.34 6.11
CA LYS A 145 8.93 11.36 4.90
C LYS A 145 8.08 11.19 3.64
N ALA A 146 8.56 11.70 2.51
CA ALA A 146 7.83 11.55 1.25
C ALA A 146 7.66 10.06 0.89
N HIS A 147 6.45 9.66 0.50
CA HIS A 147 6.18 8.32 0.02
C HIS A 147 6.94 8.06 -1.29
N PHE A 148 7.48 6.86 -1.45
CA PHE A 148 8.33 6.54 -2.59
C PHE A 148 7.65 6.72 -3.96
N ALA A 149 6.33 6.61 -4.03
CA ALA A 149 5.55 6.76 -5.25
C ALA A 149 4.58 7.95 -5.24
N TYR A 150 3.96 8.28 -4.11
CA TYR A 150 2.89 9.28 -4.04
C TYR A 150 3.38 10.69 -3.68
N GLY A 151 4.66 10.84 -3.28
CA GLY A 151 5.20 12.12 -2.84
C GLY A 151 4.84 12.44 -1.38
N ALA A 152 4.75 13.72 -1.05
CA ALA A 152 4.40 14.15 0.31
C ALA A 152 2.95 13.81 0.63
N LEU A 153 2.73 13.17 1.77
CA LEU A 153 1.42 12.82 2.30
C LEU A 153 1.26 13.40 3.70
N SER A 154 0.05 13.84 4.04
CA SER A 154 -0.32 14.18 5.41
C SER A 154 -0.36 12.91 6.30
N HIS A 155 -0.41 13.10 7.61
CA HIS A 155 -0.59 11.97 8.55
C HIS A 155 -1.88 11.19 8.25
N GLU A 156 -2.96 11.90 7.96
CA GLU A 156 -4.25 11.29 7.60
C GLU A 156 -4.17 10.51 6.27
N ASP A 157 -3.49 11.06 5.25
CA ASP A 157 -3.31 10.37 3.98
C ASP A 157 -2.43 9.13 4.12
N TYR A 158 -1.38 9.20 4.94
CA TYR A 158 -0.57 8.03 5.25
C TYR A 158 -1.38 6.96 6.02
N ALA A 159 -2.20 7.37 6.99
CA ALA A 159 -3.10 6.43 7.67
C ALA A 159 -3.98 5.68 6.68
N ARG A 160 -4.61 6.40 5.74
CA ARG A 160 -5.41 5.79 4.66
C ARG A 160 -4.59 4.88 3.76
N ALA A 161 -3.39 5.33 3.36
CA ALA A 161 -2.49 4.54 2.52
C ALA A 161 -2.13 3.21 3.18
N HIS A 162 -1.69 3.24 4.45
CA HIS A 162 -1.29 2.06 5.20
C HIS A 162 -2.45 1.08 5.39
N VAL A 163 -3.64 1.58 5.71
CA VAL A 163 -4.82 0.73 5.88
C VAL A 163 -5.25 0.10 4.55
N MET A 164 -5.32 0.88 3.46
CA MET A 164 -5.65 0.33 2.13
C MET A 164 -4.60 -0.69 1.66
N HIS A 165 -3.32 -0.43 1.93
CA HIS A 165 -2.21 -1.34 1.62
C HIS A 165 -2.33 -2.66 2.37
N LEU A 166 -2.57 -2.60 3.68
CA LEU A 166 -2.82 -3.78 4.49
C LEU A 166 -3.97 -4.62 3.94
N TYR A 167 -5.13 -4.00 3.67
CA TYR A 167 -6.30 -4.75 3.18
C TYR A 167 -6.09 -5.36 1.79
N ASP A 168 -5.32 -4.71 0.90
CA ASP A 168 -4.98 -5.29 -0.39
C ASP A 168 -4.17 -6.59 -0.20
N HIS A 169 -3.16 -6.59 0.67
CA HIS A 169 -2.38 -7.77 1.02
C HIS A 169 -3.19 -8.84 1.76
N LEU A 170 -4.03 -8.45 2.72
CA LEU A 170 -4.89 -9.41 3.45
C LEU A 170 -5.90 -10.12 2.53
N SER A 171 -6.17 -9.60 1.34
CA SER A 171 -7.04 -10.25 0.36
C SER A 171 -6.54 -11.62 -0.11
N LEU A 172 -5.26 -11.92 0.10
CA LEU A 172 -4.64 -13.22 -0.24
C LEU A 172 -4.44 -14.13 0.97
N ILE A 173 -4.74 -13.66 2.19
CA ILE A 173 -4.52 -14.40 3.44
C ILE A 173 -5.84 -14.96 3.94
N HIS A 174 -5.83 -16.23 4.33
CA HIS A 174 -6.98 -16.95 4.84
C HIS A 174 -6.61 -17.72 6.10
N LEU A 175 -7.61 -18.08 6.87
CA LEU A 175 -7.46 -19.06 7.95
C LEU A 175 -7.17 -20.44 7.33
N ALA A 176 -6.22 -21.18 7.92
CA ALA A 176 -5.90 -22.56 7.51
C ALA A 176 -7.03 -23.51 7.85
#